data_d889d70f42f6e82d74aa2d9dbb24a2ec
#
_entry.id   d889d70f42f6e82d74aa2d9dbb24a2ec
#
_cell.length_a   1.000
_cell.length_b   1.000
_cell.length_c   1.000
_cell.angle_alpha   90.00
_cell.angle_beta   90.00
_cell.angle_gamma   90.00
#
_symmetry.space_group_name_H-M   'P 1'
#
loop_
_entity.id
_entity.type
_entity.pdbx_description
1 polymer ?
#
loop_
_entity_poly.entity_id
_entity_poly.type
_entity_poly.pdbx_seq_one_letter_code
_entity_poly.pdbx_strand_id
1 'polypeptide(L)'
;MDFILYAVPFFFVLIAVELLADRWRGVSNYRVADAINSISTGVLSTTTGLLTKGVGLVTYAFALKHLALFELSADSVWVWIFAFVLYDFCYYWLHRMGHERNILWAAHSVHHQSEDYNLSTALRQTSTGFLLSWIFYLPMAVVGVPLLVFVSVAALNLLYQFWVHTRHIPKLGWFEWFFVTPSNHRAHHAQNALYMDRNYGGVFIIWDRLFGSFQEEDDNEPVIFGVTTPLASWNPIWANVQFYAQLWADARRTESTWDKLRIWFMRTGWRPADVAAKYPMNKPDLSQFRKFEVPLDGRQQLYVALQFCVYIALGSYLMNLESSLPTGALVLGWSAVALGLFVLGVALENRPWALKLELLRLASNVPLVWLAPLVGLWPASAAAWVGLLSYSLLSGIGLYCCRNRFTRLAS
;
A
#
# COMPACT_ATOMS: atom_id res chain seq x y z
N MET A 1 13.04 -5.80 17.43
CA MET A 1 12.50 -6.96 16.70
C MET A 1 11.62 -6.44 15.58
N ASP A 2 11.84 -6.89 14.37
CA ASP A 2 11.00 -6.45 13.23
C ASP A 2 9.82 -7.43 13.08
N PHE A 3 8.75 -7.17 13.82
CA PHE A 3 7.54 -8.00 13.83
C PHE A 3 6.94 -8.19 12.43
N ILE A 4 7.09 -7.19 11.57
CA ILE A 4 6.55 -7.24 10.20
C ILE A 4 7.34 -8.25 9.36
N LEU A 5 8.66 -8.27 9.45
CA LEU A 5 9.49 -9.24 8.72
C LEU A 5 9.10 -10.69 9.04
N TYR A 6 8.87 -10.98 10.32
CA TYR A 6 8.41 -12.31 10.76
C TYR A 6 6.97 -12.62 10.35
N ALA A 7 6.12 -11.61 10.17
CA ALA A 7 4.73 -11.78 9.74
C ALA A 7 4.60 -12.07 8.23
N VAL A 8 5.55 -11.62 7.39
CA VAL A 8 5.47 -11.77 5.93
C VAL A 8 5.21 -13.22 5.48
N PRO A 9 5.92 -14.26 5.96
CA PRO A 9 5.61 -15.64 5.58
C PRO A 9 4.17 -16.05 5.93
N PHE A 10 3.66 -15.62 7.08
CA PHE A 10 2.29 -15.91 7.50
C PHE A 10 1.26 -15.24 6.59
N PHE A 11 1.52 -14.02 6.12
CA PHE A 11 0.64 -13.35 5.16
C PHE A 11 0.50 -14.17 3.88
N PHE A 12 1.60 -14.67 3.32
CA PHE A 12 1.55 -15.52 2.11
C PHE A 12 0.89 -16.87 2.37
N VAL A 13 1.08 -17.48 3.54
CA VAL A 13 0.35 -18.70 3.93
C VAL A 13 -1.15 -18.44 3.99
N LEU A 14 -1.58 -17.34 4.62
CA LEU A 14 -2.99 -17.00 4.72
C LEU A 14 -3.61 -16.64 3.36
N ILE A 15 -2.88 -15.96 2.47
CA ILE A 15 -3.30 -15.75 1.07
C ILE A 15 -3.48 -17.10 0.35
N ALA A 16 -2.56 -18.04 0.53
CA ALA A 16 -2.69 -19.38 -0.06
C ALA A 16 -3.92 -20.11 0.50
N VAL A 17 -4.20 -20.01 1.80
CA VAL A 17 -5.41 -20.56 2.43
C VAL A 17 -6.67 -19.91 1.84
N GLU A 18 -6.67 -18.59 1.65
CA GLU A 18 -7.81 -17.88 1.06
C GLU A 18 -8.04 -18.30 -0.41
N LEU A 19 -6.99 -18.48 -1.21
CA LEU A 19 -7.08 -19.02 -2.58
C LEU A 19 -7.63 -20.46 -2.63
N LEU A 20 -7.26 -21.30 -1.65
CA LEU A 20 -7.84 -22.63 -1.50
C LEU A 20 -9.32 -22.56 -1.11
N ALA A 21 -9.70 -21.62 -0.23
CA ALA A 21 -11.09 -21.38 0.12
C ALA A 21 -11.93 -20.88 -1.06
N ASP A 22 -11.38 -19.98 -1.89
CA ASP A 22 -12.00 -19.55 -3.16
C ASP A 22 -12.31 -20.76 -4.06
N ARG A 23 -11.31 -21.62 -4.27
CA ARG A 23 -11.46 -22.82 -5.09
C ARG A 23 -12.50 -23.79 -4.52
N TRP A 24 -12.49 -24.01 -3.22
CA TRP A 24 -13.43 -24.92 -2.54
C TRP A 24 -14.87 -24.39 -2.58
N ARG A 25 -15.05 -23.07 -2.44
CA ARG A 25 -16.37 -22.41 -2.49
C ARG A 25 -16.84 -22.09 -3.91
N GLY A 26 -16.02 -22.31 -4.94
CA GLY A 26 -16.35 -22.01 -6.33
C GLY A 26 -16.51 -20.52 -6.61
N VAL A 27 -15.80 -19.65 -5.85
CA VAL A 27 -15.80 -18.18 -6.03
C VAL A 27 -14.45 -17.72 -6.54
N SER A 28 -14.37 -16.51 -7.09
CA SER A 28 -13.15 -15.89 -7.56
C SER A 28 -13.04 -14.47 -7.00
N ASN A 29 -12.30 -14.34 -5.92
CA ASN A 29 -12.05 -13.05 -5.27
C ASN A 29 -10.71 -12.42 -5.70
N TYR A 30 -9.89 -13.13 -6.48
CA TYR A 30 -8.57 -12.71 -6.92
C TYR A 30 -8.49 -12.58 -8.44
N ARG A 31 -7.95 -11.45 -8.91
CA ARG A 31 -7.38 -11.29 -10.25
C ARG A 31 -5.86 -11.18 -10.11
N VAL A 32 -5.12 -11.93 -10.91
CA VAL A 32 -3.64 -12.00 -10.81
C VAL A 32 -3.00 -10.61 -10.91
N ALA A 33 -3.45 -9.78 -11.85
CA ALA A 33 -2.90 -8.44 -12.05
C ALA A 33 -3.17 -7.51 -10.86
N ASP A 34 -4.38 -7.55 -10.27
CA ASP A 34 -4.72 -6.77 -9.08
C ASP A 34 -3.91 -7.21 -7.86
N ALA A 35 -3.81 -8.53 -7.62
CA ALA A 35 -3.03 -9.08 -6.52
C ALA A 35 -1.53 -8.72 -6.64
N ILE A 36 -0.93 -8.87 -7.83
CA ILE A 36 0.46 -8.46 -8.07
C ILE A 36 0.61 -6.95 -7.85
N ASN A 37 -0.31 -6.11 -8.32
CA ASN A 37 -0.25 -4.67 -8.10
C ASN A 37 -0.39 -4.31 -6.61
N SER A 38 -1.34 -4.94 -5.90
CA SER A 38 -1.56 -4.74 -4.48
C SER A 38 -0.31 -5.07 -3.65
N ILE A 39 0.28 -6.26 -3.86
CA ILE A 39 1.51 -6.63 -3.15
C ILE A 39 2.70 -5.78 -3.62
N SER A 40 2.76 -5.37 -4.90
CA SER A 40 3.81 -4.47 -5.40
C SER A 40 3.82 -3.12 -4.70
N THR A 41 2.65 -2.52 -4.46
CA THR A 41 2.57 -1.27 -3.67
C THR A 41 3.04 -1.49 -2.23
N GLY A 42 2.76 -2.66 -1.63
CA GLY A 42 3.25 -3.04 -0.31
C GLY A 42 4.77 -3.20 -0.26
N VAL A 43 5.36 -3.91 -1.23
CA VAL A 43 6.82 -4.07 -1.34
C VAL A 43 7.50 -2.71 -1.54
N LEU A 44 6.95 -1.86 -2.40
CA LEU A 44 7.46 -0.50 -2.63
C LEU A 44 7.34 0.35 -1.34
N SER A 45 6.22 0.28 -0.64
CA SER A 45 6.00 0.98 0.63
C SER A 45 7.00 0.54 1.69
N THR A 46 7.14 -0.77 1.89
CA THR A 46 8.04 -1.33 2.90
C THR A 46 9.50 -0.95 2.62
N THR A 47 9.94 -1.09 1.35
CA THR A 47 11.31 -0.72 0.97
C THR A 47 11.54 0.79 1.02
N THR A 48 10.54 1.64 0.74
CA THR A 48 10.60 3.09 0.98
C THR A 48 10.72 3.38 2.47
N GLY A 49 10.03 2.61 3.31
CA GLY A 49 10.12 2.68 4.77
C GLY A 49 11.55 2.52 5.30
N LEU A 50 12.39 1.67 4.66
CA LEU A 50 13.80 1.51 5.05
C LEU A 50 14.60 2.82 4.96
N LEU A 51 14.22 3.71 4.05
CA LEU A 51 14.85 5.01 3.86
C LEU A 51 14.18 6.15 4.66
N THR A 52 12.93 5.98 5.06
CA THR A 52 12.10 7.10 5.57
C THR A 52 11.58 6.91 6.99
N LYS A 53 11.64 5.70 7.56
CA LYS A 53 11.12 5.42 8.92
C LYS A 53 11.76 6.28 10.02
N GLY A 54 12.99 6.74 9.81
CA GLY A 54 13.67 7.64 10.71
C GLY A 54 12.90 8.93 10.98
N VAL A 55 12.14 9.44 10.01
CA VAL A 55 11.36 10.68 10.16
C VAL A 55 10.37 10.55 11.33
N GLY A 56 9.54 9.52 11.32
CA GLY A 56 8.55 9.32 12.40
C GLY A 56 9.19 8.93 13.73
N LEU A 57 10.15 8.01 13.73
CA LEU A 57 10.77 7.51 14.97
C LEU A 57 11.62 8.60 15.66
N VAL A 58 12.41 9.37 14.91
CA VAL A 58 13.23 10.46 15.46
C VAL A 58 12.32 11.57 16.02
N THR A 59 11.26 11.93 15.29
CA THR A 59 10.31 12.94 15.75
C THR A 59 9.58 12.48 17.01
N TYR A 60 9.14 11.21 17.05
CA TYR A 60 8.52 10.62 18.24
C TYR A 60 9.49 10.63 19.44
N ALA A 61 10.72 10.15 19.26
CA ALA A 61 11.73 10.12 20.31
C ALA A 61 12.07 11.54 20.81
N PHE A 62 12.16 12.52 19.90
CA PHE A 62 12.36 13.93 20.27
C PHE A 62 11.19 14.45 21.12
N ALA A 63 9.94 14.23 20.67
CA ALA A 63 8.76 14.65 21.42
C ALA A 63 8.67 13.94 22.78
N LEU A 64 8.94 12.65 22.85
CA LEU A 64 8.98 11.89 24.09
C LEU A 64 10.01 12.47 25.08
N LYS A 65 11.20 12.82 24.59
CA LYS A 65 12.28 13.36 25.44
C LYS A 65 11.98 14.76 25.99
N HIS A 66 11.33 15.62 25.18
CA HIS A 66 11.22 17.05 25.50
C HIS A 66 9.81 17.51 25.89
N LEU A 67 8.77 16.74 25.53
CA LEU A 67 7.37 17.12 25.70
C LEU A 67 6.56 16.14 26.54
N ALA A 68 7.16 15.03 26.99
CA ALA A 68 6.43 14.04 27.80
C ALA A 68 5.98 14.64 29.13
N LEU A 69 4.70 14.46 29.45
CA LEU A 69 4.07 14.91 30.69
C LEU A 69 4.23 13.89 31.82
N PHE A 70 4.39 12.60 31.46
CA PHE A 70 4.51 11.50 32.41
C PHE A 70 5.68 10.60 32.02
N GLU A 71 6.25 9.90 32.99
CA GLU A 71 7.23 8.84 32.79
C GLU A 71 6.53 7.48 32.95
N LEU A 72 6.04 6.93 31.83
CA LEU A 72 5.35 5.64 31.84
C LEU A 72 6.37 4.49 31.70
N SER A 73 6.21 3.42 32.55
CA SER A 73 7.12 2.27 32.53
C SER A 73 6.69 1.23 31.50
N ALA A 74 7.65 0.77 30.67
CA ALA A 74 7.43 -0.35 29.77
C ALA A 74 7.23 -1.70 30.49
N ASP A 75 7.54 -1.79 31.80
CA ASP A 75 7.33 -3.01 32.60
C ASP A 75 5.90 -3.15 33.08
N SER A 76 5.07 -2.10 32.98
CA SER A 76 3.68 -2.11 33.43
C SER A 76 2.75 -2.63 32.31
N VAL A 77 2.05 -3.72 32.55
CA VAL A 77 1.03 -4.25 31.62
C VAL A 77 -0.08 -3.22 31.34
N TRP A 78 -0.42 -2.36 32.31
CA TRP A 78 -1.42 -1.32 32.14
C TRP A 78 -0.99 -0.24 31.16
N VAL A 79 0.32 0.04 31.07
CA VAL A 79 0.88 0.96 30.05
C VAL A 79 0.73 0.35 28.65
N TRP A 80 0.89 -0.94 28.47
CA TRP A 80 0.67 -1.61 27.18
C TRP A 80 -0.79 -1.58 26.76
N ILE A 81 -1.71 -1.90 27.68
CA ILE A 81 -3.16 -1.85 27.40
C ILE A 81 -3.57 -0.42 27.05
N PHE A 82 -3.19 0.55 27.86
CA PHE A 82 -3.47 1.96 27.61
C PHE A 82 -2.88 2.44 26.29
N ALA A 83 -1.61 2.12 26.02
CA ALA A 83 -0.93 2.50 24.79
C ALA A 83 -1.59 1.88 23.55
N PHE A 84 -2.06 0.62 23.63
CA PHE A 84 -2.76 -0.03 22.53
C PHE A 84 -4.10 0.66 22.21
N VAL A 85 -4.88 1.00 23.23
CA VAL A 85 -6.16 1.73 23.06
C VAL A 85 -5.90 3.15 22.54
N LEU A 86 -4.90 3.85 23.09
CA LEU A 86 -4.55 5.21 22.65
C LEU A 86 -3.98 5.20 21.22
N TYR A 87 -3.18 4.18 20.86
CA TYR A 87 -2.69 4.02 19.50
C TYR A 87 -3.84 3.88 18.50
N ASP A 88 -4.81 3.00 18.81
CA ASP A 88 -5.95 2.77 17.93
C ASP A 88 -6.86 4.02 17.81
N PHE A 89 -6.99 4.79 18.90
CA PHE A 89 -7.64 6.09 18.86
C PHE A 89 -6.90 7.10 17.95
N CYS A 90 -5.57 7.18 18.05
CA CYS A 90 -4.76 8.02 17.16
C CYS A 90 -4.85 7.55 15.70
N TYR A 91 -4.87 6.21 15.49
CA TYR A 91 -5.07 5.60 14.18
C TYR A 91 -6.43 5.97 13.59
N TYR A 92 -7.52 5.91 14.38
CA TYR A 92 -8.86 6.34 13.94
C TYR A 92 -8.84 7.76 13.37
N TRP A 93 -8.19 8.71 14.05
CA TRP A 93 -8.10 10.08 13.56
C TRP A 93 -7.20 10.23 12.35
N LEU A 94 -6.07 9.53 12.30
CA LEU A 94 -5.23 9.48 11.10
C LEU A 94 -6.03 8.94 9.90
N HIS A 95 -6.76 7.85 10.10
CA HIS A 95 -7.53 7.17 9.07
C HIS A 95 -8.69 8.06 8.59
N ARG A 96 -9.46 8.61 9.52
CA ARG A 96 -10.54 9.57 9.21
C ARG A 96 -10.03 10.77 8.44
N MET A 97 -8.96 11.40 8.88
CA MET A 97 -8.35 12.53 8.17
C MET A 97 -7.75 12.08 6.83
N GLY A 98 -7.26 10.85 6.74
CA GLY A 98 -6.86 10.19 5.50
C GLY A 98 -7.96 10.19 4.43
N HIS A 99 -9.20 10.04 4.83
CA HIS A 99 -10.36 10.14 3.95
C HIS A 99 -10.86 11.57 3.75
N GLU A 100 -10.81 12.40 4.78
CA GLU A 100 -11.46 13.71 4.78
C GLU A 100 -10.57 14.86 4.28
N ARG A 101 -9.26 14.65 4.00
CA ARG A 101 -8.31 15.70 3.60
C ARG A 101 -7.53 15.31 2.35
N ASN A 102 -7.54 16.18 1.34
CA ASN A 102 -6.96 15.93 0.02
C ASN A 102 -5.52 15.38 0.08
N ILE A 103 -4.61 16.02 0.85
CA ILE A 103 -3.21 15.59 0.91
C ILE A 103 -3.03 14.23 1.62
N LEU A 104 -3.86 13.95 2.63
CA LEU A 104 -3.83 12.67 3.35
C LEU A 104 -4.51 11.58 2.53
N TRP A 105 -5.61 11.92 1.81
CA TRP A 105 -6.24 11.02 0.86
C TRP A 105 -5.30 10.64 -0.28
N ALA A 106 -4.51 11.58 -0.79
CA ALA A 106 -3.52 11.29 -1.83
C ALA A 106 -2.53 10.18 -1.41
N ALA A 107 -2.21 10.08 -0.12
CA ALA A 107 -1.46 8.95 0.43
C ALA A 107 -2.36 7.73 0.65
N HIS A 108 -3.50 7.89 1.34
CA HIS A 108 -4.33 6.78 1.79
C HIS A 108 -5.11 6.09 0.66
N SER A 109 -5.48 6.82 -0.40
CA SER A 109 -6.18 6.28 -1.55
C SER A 109 -5.51 5.08 -2.20
N VAL A 110 -4.17 4.97 -2.12
CA VAL A 110 -3.41 3.82 -2.63
C VAL A 110 -3.99 2.52 -2.08
N HIS A 111 -4.35 2.49 -0.80
CA HIS A 111 -4.93 1.33 -0.13
C HIS A 111 -6.32 0.98 -0.69
N HIS A 112 -7.14 1.98 -1.04
CA HIS A 112 -8.49 1.81 -1.56
C HIS A 112 -8.58 1.59 -3.09
N GLN A 113 -7.48 1.72 -3.84
CA GLN A 113 -7.51 1.65 -5.31
C GLN A 113 -7.75 0.24 -5.88
N SER A 114 -7.58 -0.83 -5.07
CA SER A 114 -7.93 -2.19 -5.52
C SER A 114 -9.43 -2.31 -5.74
N GLU A 115 -9.81 -2.86 -6.89
CA GLU A 115 -11.20 -3.17 -7.21
C GLU A 115 -11.58 -4.61 -6.85
N ASP A 116 -10.62 -5.37 -6.31
CA ASP A 116 -10.82 -6.64 -5.61
C ASP A 116 -10.69 -6.43 -4.10
N TYR A 117 -11.23 -7.37 -3.34
CA TYR A 117 -11.11 -7.33 -1.88
C TYR A 117 -10.78 -8.72 -1.37
N ASN A 118 -9.55 -8.88 -0.91
CA ASN A 118 -8.98 -10.14 -0.44
C ASN A 118 -7.71 -9.85 0.37
N LEU A 119 -7.06 -10.87 0.91
CA LEU A 119 -5.87 -10.67 1.77
C LEU A 119 -4.68 -10.00 1.05
N SER A 120 -4.60 -10.03 -0.29
CA SER A 120 -3.57 -9.26 -0.99
C SER A 120 -3.86 -7.74 -0.95
N THR A 121 -5.13 -7.34 -0.85
CA THR A 121 -5.54 -5.95 -0.67
C THR A 121 -5.05 -5.39 0.67
N ALA A 122 -4.97 -6.21 1.74
CA ALA A 122 -4.38 -5.82 3.02
C ALA A 122 -2.92 -5.36 2.89
N LEU A 123 -2.18 -5.97 1.96
CA LEU A 123 -0.78 -5.65 1.70
C LEU A 123 -0.60 -4.41 0.80
N ARG A 124 -1.68 -3.85 0.28
CA ARG A 124 -1.66 -2.65 -0.56
C ARG A 124 -1.46 -1.42 0.31
N GLN A 125 -0.23 -0.90 0.35
CA GLN A 125 0.17 0.19 1.24
C GLN A 125 0.82 1.35 0.47
N THR A 126 0.68 2.55 1.02
CA THR A 126 1.26 3.77 0.45
C THR A 126 2.74 3.92 0.79
N SER A 127 3.52 4.46 -0.16
CA SER A 127 4.92 4.84 0.07
C SER A 127 5.09 6.27 0.58
N THR A 128 4.02 7.07 0.67
CA THR A 128 4.08 8.50 1.02
C THR A 128 3.50 8.81 2.40
N GLY A 129 3.00 7.81 3.12
CA GLY A 129 2.43 7.98 4.46
C GLY A 129 3.37 8.62 5.48
N PHE A 130 4.68 8.36 5.36
CA PHE A 130 5.71 8.91 6.25
C PHE A 130 5.74 10.45 6.30
N LEU A 131 5.19 11.14 5.30
CA LEU A 131 5.22 12.60 5.23
C LEU A 131 4.42 13.26 6.37
N LEU A 132 3.25 12.72 6.71
CA LEU A 132 2.33 13.37 7.65
C LEU A 132 1.74 12.45 8.73
N SER A 133 1.82 11.12 8.59
CA SER A 133 1.16 10.18 9.53
C SER A 133 1.68 10.28 10.96
N TRP A 134 2.97 10.57 11.14
CA TRP A 134 3.62 10.69 12.45
C TRP A 134 3.00 11.74 13.34
N ILE A 135 2.41 12.81 12.77
CA ILE A 135 1.79 13.91 13.51
C ILE A 135 0.67 13.38 14.42
N PHE A 136 -0.10 12.42 13.95
CA PHE A 136 -1.25 11.86 14.67
C PHE A 136 -0.85 11.01 15.89
N TYR A 137 0.40 10.54 15.93
CA TYR A 137 0.91 9.73 17.05
C TYR A 137 1.72 10.54 18.07
N LEU A 138 1.97 11.81 17.82
CA LEU A 138 2.63 12.70 18.80
C LEU A 138 1.92 12.76 20.16
N PRO A 139 0.57 12.70 20.26
CA PRO A 139 -0.10 12.63 21.55
C PRO A 139 0.40 11.49 22.44
N MET A 140 0.77 10.32 21.87
CA MET A 140 1.34 9.20 22.63
C MET A 140 2.70 9.56 23.25
N ALA A 141 3.56 10.26 22.49
CA ALA A 141 4.85 10.73 22.98
C ALA A 141 4.66 11.78 24.09
N VAL A 142 3.71 12.72 23.91
CA VAL A 142 3.39 13.76 24.92
C VAL A 142 2.84 13.15 26.21
N VAL A 143 2.04 12.10 26.13
CA VAL A 143 1.59 11.38 27.33
C VAL A 143 2.74 10.61 28.00
N GLY A 144 3.83 10.29 27.27
CA GLY A 144 5.00 9.61 27.83
C GLY A 144 5.05 8.11 27.52
N VAL A 145 4.36 7.63 26.47
CA VAL A 145 4.42 6.21 26.08
C VAL A 145 5.83 5.89 25.56
N PRO A 146 6.52 4.88 26.16
CA PRO A 146 7.87 4.51 25.74
C PRO A 146 7.95 4.09 24.28
N LEU A 147 9.05 4.41 23.59
CA LEU A 147 9.23 4.11 22.17
C LEU A 147 9.05 2.62 21.86
N LEU A 148 9.58 1.72 22.71
CA LEU A 148 9.42 0.27 22.55
C LEU A 148 7.92 -0.14 22.55
N VAL A 149 7.15 0.42 23.50
CA VAL A 149 5.72 0.13 23.61
C VAL A 149 5.01 0.68 22.36
N PHE A 150 5.30 1.91 21.95
CA PHE A 150 4.74 2.54 20.76
C PHE A 150 4.93 1.69 19.49
N VAL A 151 6.17 1.28 19.18
CA VAL A 151 6.44 0.49 17.96
C VAL A 151 5.80 -0.89 18.01
N SER A 152 5.70 -1.48 19.20
CA SER A 152 5.10 -2.80 19.39
C SER A 152 3.57 -2.76 19.22
N VAL A 153 2.89 -1.79 19.83
CA VAL A 153 1.43 -1.65 19.68
C VAL A 153 1.06 -1.24 18.25
N ALA A 154 1.91 -0.45 17.58
CA ALA A 154 1.76 -0.14 16.16
C ALA A 154 1.79 -1.41 15.30
N ALA A 155 2.75 -2.30 15.54
CA ALA A 155 2.85 -3.57 14.83
C ALA A 155 1.65 -4.48 15.11
N LEU A 156 1.20 -4.59 16.36
CA LEU A 156 0.02 -5.39 16.73
C LEU A 156 -1.26 -4.85 16.07
N ASN A 157 -1.43 -3.54 16.03
CA ASN A 157 -2.58 -2.90 15.37
C ASN A 157 -2.58 -3.20 13.86
N LEU A 158 -1.42 -3.09 13.21
CA LEU A 158 -1.28 -3.42 11.78
C LEU A 158 -1.54 -4.91 11.50
N LEU A 159 -1.03 -5.82 12.35
CA LEU A 159 -1.26 -7.26 12.21
C LEU A 159 -2.75 -7.60 12.34
N TYR A 160 -3.46 -6.95 13.27
CA TYR A 160 -4.91 -7.13 13.38
C TYR A 160 -5.61 -6.75 12.08
N GLN A 161 -5.22 -5.67 11.44
CA GLN A 161 -5.89 -5.17 10.22
C GLN A 161 -5.70 -6.09 8.99
N PHE A 162 -4.79 -7.06 9.03
CA PHE A 162 -4.60 -7.97 7.90
C PHE A 162 -5.82 -8.87 7.65
N TRP A 163 -6.33 -9.55 8.69
CA TRP A 163 -7.39 -10.54 8.55
C TRP A 163 -8.76 -9.95 8.19
N VAL A 164 -8.98 -8.66 8.40
CA VAL A 164 -10.26 -8.02 8.06
C VAL A 164 -10.46 -7.85 6.55
N HIS A 165 -9.41 -8.02 5.74
CA HIS A 165 -9.46 -7.87 4.29
C HIS A 165 -9.87 -9.18 3.59
N THR A 166 -11.02 -9.76 3.95
CA THR A 166 -11.51 -10.97 3.29
C THR A 166 -13.03 -10.91 3.04
N ARG A 167 -13.45 -11.59 1.99
CA ARG A 167 -14.88 -11.80 1.67
C ARG A 167 -15.43 -13.11 2.26
N HIS A 168 -14.57 -13.97 2.81
CA HIS A 168 -14.97 -15.28 3.30
C HIS A 168 -15.62 -15.28 4.67
N ILE A 169 -15.43 -14.22 5.46
CA ILE A 169 -15.98 -14.09 6.81
C ILE A 169 -17.21 -13.18 6.77
N PRO A 170 -18.40 -13.72 7.13
CA PRO A 170 -19.63 -12.93 7.19
C PRO A 170 -19.64 -12.00 8.42
N LYS A 171 -20.78 -11.34 8.66
CA LYS A 171 -21.01 -10.57 9.88
C LYS A 171 -20.83 -11.45 11.12
N LEU A 172 -20.15 -10.92 12.14
CA LEU A 172 -19.80 -11.63 13.38
C LEU A 172 -20.68 -11.25 14.57
N GLY A 173 -21.83 -10.60 14.31
CA GLY A 173 -22.84 -10.28 15.31
C GLY A 173 -22.33 -9.37 16.43
N TRP A 174 -22.46 -9.80 17.70
CA TRP A 174 -22.10 -8.95 18.85
C TRP A 174 -20.63 -8.51 18.88
N PHE A 175 -19.72 -9.25 18.24
CA PHE A 175 -18.31 -8.90 18.17
C PHE A 175 -18.09 -7.56 17.42
N GLU A 176 -18.95 -7.25 16.45
CA GLU A 176 -18.97 -6.00 15.69
C GLU A 176 -19.46 -4.77 16.47
N TRP A 177 -19.84 -4.95 17.72
CA TRP A 177 -20.12 -3.80 18.61
C TRP A 177 -18.83 -3.14 19.11
N PHE A 178 -17.76 -3.92 19.21
CA PHE A 178 -16.49 -3.49 19.81
C PHE A 178 -15.33 -3.49 18.82
N PHE A 179 -15.26 -4.50 17.96
CA PHE A 179 -14.10 -4.74 17.10
C PHE A 179 -14.46 -4.56 15.62
N VAL A 180 -13.47 -4.06 14.85
CA VAL A 180 -13.53 -4.03 13.39
C VAL A 180 -13.47 -5.47 12.86
N THR A 181 -14.40 -5.81 11.97
CA THR A 181 -14.51 -7.13 11.35
C THR A 181 -14.39 -7.01 9.83
N PRO A 182 -14.28 -8.12 9.10
CA PRO A 182 -14.33 -8.09 7.65
C PRO A 182 -15.57 -7.39 7.09
N SER A 183 -16.74 -7.54 7.71
CA SER A 183 -17.97 -6.85 7.29
C SER A 183 -17.85 -5.33 7.42
N ASN A 184 -17.40 -4.84 8.59
CA ASN A 184 -17.19 -3.40 8.79
C ASN A 184 -16.18 -2.83 7.79
N HIS A 185 -15.10 -3.61 7.50
CA HIS A 185 -14.02 -3.14 6.66
C HIS A 185 -14.34 -3.27 5.15
N ARG A 186 -15.19 -4.23 4.74
CA ARG A 186 -15.78 -4.25 3.38
C ARG A 186 -16.60 -2.99 3.11
N ALA A 187 -17.46 -2.60 4.05
CA ALA A 187 -18.21 -1.35 3.97
C ALA A 187 -17.25 -0.14 3.85
N HIS A 188 -16.16 -0.12 4.63
CA HIS A 188 -15.15 0.93 4.58
C HIS A 188 -14.47 1.06 3.20
N HIS A 189 -14.15 -0.06 2.55
CA HIS A 189 -13.52 -0.08 1.22
C HIS A 189 -14.47 0.13 0.05
N ALA A 190 -15.77 0.29 0.31
CA ALA A 190 -16.77 0.45 -0.72
C ALA A 190 -16.84 1.90 -1.22
N GLN A 191 -17.05 2.07 -2.53
CA GLN A 191 -17.29 3.37 -3.16
C GLN A 191 -18.78 3.71 -3.32
N ASN A 192 -19.68 2.85 -2.85
CA ASN A 192 -21.11 3.13 -2.79
C ASN A 192 -21.39 4.35 -1.90
N ALA A 193 -22.36 5.19 -2.26
CA ALA A 193 -22.68 6.41 -1.51
C ALA A 193 -23.06 6.15 -0.04
N LEU A 194 -23.70 5.00 0.26
CA LEU A 194 -24.05 4.59 1.62
C LEU A 194 -22.82 4.39 2.52
N TYR A 195 -21.73 3.86 1.96
CA TYR A 195 -20.53 3.42 2.68
C TYR A 195 -19.38 4.41 2.64
N MET A 196 -19.47 5.42 1.75
CA MET A 196 -18.39 6.38 1.57
C MET A 196 -18.11 7.14 2.86
N ASP A 197 -16.82 7.24 3.21
CA ASP A 197 -16.36 7.94 4.41
C ASP A 197 -16.96 7.37 5.71
N ARG A 198 -16.95 6.04 5.86
CA ARG A 198 -17.44 5.29 7.03
C ARG A 198 -16.39 4.31 7.55
N ASN A 199 -16.55 3.90 8.81
CA ASN A 199 -15.82 2.79 9.47
C ASN A 199 -14.29 2.94 9.48
N TYR A 200 -13.76 3.98 10.11
CA TYR A 200 -12.34 4.30 10.16
C TYR A 200 -11.54 3.56 11.24
N GLY A 201 -12.18 2.79 12.13
CA GLY A 201 -11.50 2.04 13.19
C GLY A 201 -10.43 1.09 12.64
N GLY A 202 -9.32 0.94 13.37
CA GLY A 202 -8.28 -0.05 13.06
C GLY A 202 -8.59 -1.40 13.71
N VAL A 203 -8.68 -1.42 15.03
CA VAL A 203 -9.05 -2.57 15.86
C VAL A 203 -10.43 -2.38 16.48
N PHE A 204 -10.71 -1.19 17.01
CA PHE A 204 -11.95 -0.91 17.71
C PHE A 204 -12.92 -0.08 16.85
N ILE A 205 -14.09 -0.66 16.54
CA ILE A 205 -15.19 0.03 15.84
C ILE A 205 -15.93 1.01 16.76
N ILE A 206 -15.65 0.98 18.06
CA ILE A 206 -16.26 1.87 19.05
C ILE A 206 -16.04 3.34 18.74
N TRP A 207 -14.91 3.69 18.12
CA TRP A 207 -14.62 5.08 17.72
C TRP A 207 -15.60 5.56 16.66
N ASP A 208 -15.90 4.71 15.68
CA ASP A 208 -16.89 5.04 14.65
C ASP A 208 -18.29 5.25 15.22
N ARG A 209 -18.66 4.42 16.21
CA ARG A 209 -19.94 4.59 16.92
C ARG A 209 -19.97 5.87 17.74
N LEU A 210 -18.89 6.20 18.44
CA LEU A 210 -18.79 7.41 19.27
C LEU A 210 -18.80 8.70 18.43
N PHE A 211 -18.12 8.69 17.28
CA PHE A 211 -17.97 9.87 16.43
C PHE A 211 -18.88 9.90 15.21
N GLY A 212 -19.87 8.99 15.14
CA GLY A 212 -20.95 9.01 14.15
C GLY A 212 -20.52 8.61 12.71
N SER A 213 -19.41 7.91 12.58
CA SER A 213 -18.92 7.38 11.29
C SER A 213 -19.21 5.90 11.07
N PHE A 214 -19.92 5.24 12.00
CA PHE A 214 -20.28 3.85 11.84
C PHE A 214 -21.37 3.64 10.77
N GLN A 215 -21.16 2.64 9.92
CA GLN A 215 -22.14 2.13 8.95
C GLN A 215 -22.04 0.61 8.86
N GLU A 216 -23.15 -0.06 9.11
CA GLU A 216 -23.24 -1.50 8.92
C GLU A 216 -23.28 -1.85 7.44
N GLU A 217 -22.65 -2.97 7.04
CA GLU A 217 -22.79 -3.54 5.71
C GLU A 217 -24.25 -4.00 5.50
N ASP A 218 -24.91 -3.50 4.44
CA ASP A 218 -26.31 -3.81 4.12
C ASP A 218 -26.34 -4.90 3.04
N ASP A 219 -27.06 -5.99 3.29
CA ASP A 219 -27.20 -7.10 2.36
C ASP A 219 -27.96 -6.70 1.08
N ASN A 220 -28.74 -5.61 1.12
CA ASN A 220 -29.47 -5.07 -0.03
C ASN A 220 -28.64 -4.07 -0.87
N GLU A 221 -27.48 -3.63 -0.38
CA GLU A 221 -26.57 -2.71 -1.06
C GLU A 221 -25.20 -3.38 -1.22
N PRO A 222 -25.01 -4.22 -2.24
CA PRO A 222 -23.75 -4.93 -2.44
C PRO A 222 -22.57 -3.98 -2.58
N VAL A 223 -21.48 -4.27 -1.88
CA VAL A 223 -20.27 -3.45 -1.88
C VAL A 223 -19.57 -3.46 -3.23
N ILE A 224 -19.23 -2.28 -3.74
CA ILE A 224 -18.41 -2.07 -4.94
C ILE A 224 -17.08 -1.47 -4.49
N PHE A 225 -16.00 -2.24 -4.66
CA PHE A 225 -14.67 -1.83 -4.20
C PHE A 225 -13.98 -0.89 -5.20
N GLY A 226 -13.01 -0.12 -4.70
CA GLY A 226 -12.24 0.83 -5.48
C GLY A 226 -12.49 2.28 -5.06
N VAL A 227 -12.00 3.20 -5.87
CA VAL A 227 -12.12 4.65 -5.63
C VAL A 227 -12.91 5.32 -6.75
N THR A 228 -13.61 6.41 -6.43
CA THR A 228 -14.46 7.15 -7.37
C THR A 228 -13.72 7.74 -8.58
N THR A 229 -12.38 7.89 -8.48
CA THR A 229 -11.50 8.19 -9.61
C THR A 229 -10.61 6.97 -9.82
N PRO A 230 -11.02 6.00 -10.67
CA PRO A 230 -10.32 4.74 -10.83
C PRO A 230 -8.84 4.92 -11.16
N LEU A 231 -7.99 4.03 -10.59
CA LEU A 231 -6.56 4.03 -10.91
C LEU A 231 -6.33 3.70 -12.40
N ALA A 232 -7.08 2.74 -12.92
CA ALA A 232 -7.00 2.23 -14.30
C ALA A 232 -5.55 1.94 -14.74
N SER A 233 -4.75 1.36 -13.83
CA SER A 233 -3.33 1.07 -14.03
C SER A 233 -2.85 -0.01 -13.07
N TRP A 234 -1.90 -0.83 -13.51
CA TRP A 234 -1.19 -1.79 -12.68
C TRP A 234 0.19 -1.28 -12.22
N ASN A 235 0.48 0.00 -12.45
CA ASN A 235 1.76 0.61 -12.10
C ASN A 235 1.76 1.07 -10.63
N PRO A 236 2.57 0.47 -9.73
CA PRO A 236 2.59 0.82 -8.31
C PRO A 236 3.15 2.22 -8.03
N ILE A 237 3.98 2.76 -8.91
CA ILE A 237 4.44 4.16 -8.79
C ILE A 237 3.30 5.12 -9.12
N TRP A 238 2.57 4.85 -10.22
CA TRP A 238 1.40 5.66 -10.58
C TRP A 238 0.32 5.60 -9.48
N ALA A 239 0.11 4.43 -8.87
CA ALA A 239 -0.78 4.29 -7.73
C ALA A 239 -0.45 5.29 -6.61
N ASN A 240 0.83 5.48 -6.31
CA ASN A 240 1.30 6.41 -5.26
C ASN A 240 1.25 7.88 -5.65
N VAL A 241 1.20 8.24 -6.92
CA VAL A 241 1.29 9.65 -7.36
C VAL A 241 0.04 10.19 -8.03
N GLN A 242 -0.92 9.35 -8.41
CA GLN A 242 -2.13 9.72 -9.16
C GLN A 242 -2.88 10.92 -8.54
N PHE A 243 -3.25 10.84 -7.27
CA PHE A 243 -3.99 11.91 -6.60
C PHE A 243 -3.15 13.15 -6.35
N TYR A 244 -1.86 12.99 -6.06
CA TYR A 244 -0.94 14.15 -5.98
C TYR A 244 -0.84 14.87 -7.31
N ALA A 245 -0.75 14.14 -8.43
CA ALA A 245 -0.71 14.71 -9.78
C ALA A 245 -2.01 15.45 -10.12
N GLN A 246 -3.17 14.90 -9.69
CA GLN A 246 -4.47 15.56 -9.85
C GLN A 246 -4.55 16.88 -9.05
N LEU A 247 -4.18 16.84 -7.76
CA LEU A 247 -4.15 18.03 -6.90
C LEU A 247 -3.20 19.10 -7.46
N TRP A 248 -2.02 18.69 -7.92
CA TRP A 248 -1.04 19.57 -8.54
C TRP A 248 -1.57 20.20 -9.83
N ALA A 249 -2.24 19.41 -10.68
CA ALA A 249 -2.85 19.91 -11.91
C ALA A 249 -3.91 20.96 -11.61
N ASP A 250 -4.78 20.74 -10.62
CA ASP A 250 -5.81 21.70 -10.23
C ASP A 250 -5.22 22.94 -9.56
N ALA A 251 -4.20 22.78 -8.71
CA ALA A 251 -3.46 23.92 -8.13
C ALA A 251 -2.79 24.80 -9.18
N ARG A 252 -2.28 24.21 -10.27
CA ARG A 252 -1.69 24.99 -11.39
C ARG A 252 -2.73 25.69 -12.26
N ARG A 253 -3.92 25.14 -12.38
CA ARG A 253 -4.99 25.64 -13.26
C ARG A 253 -5.77 26.80 -12.66
N THR A 254 -5.93 26.83 -11.33
CA THR A 254 -6.69 27.91 -10.68
C THR A 254 -5.97 29.26 -10.77
N GLU A 255 -6.73 30.32 -10.97
CA GLU A 255 -6.25 31.71 -10.95
C GLU A 255 -6.03 32.21 -9.53
N SER A 256 -6.73 31.65 -8.54
CA SER A 256 -6.66 32.01 -7.14
C SER A 256 -5.36 31.51 -6.48
N THR A 257 -4.47 32.41 -6.10
CA THR A 257 -3.25 32.07 -5.35
C THR A 257 -3.55 31.40 -4.01
N TRP A 258 -4.64 31.80 -3.34
CA TRP A 258 -5.08 31.15 -2.10
C TRP A 258 -5.53 29.71 -2.34
N ASP A 259 -6.24 29.43 -3.43
CA ASP A 259 -6.70 28.08 -3.75
C ASP A 259 -5.55 27.15 -4.13
N LYS A 260 -4.46 27.67 -4.73
CA LYS A 260 -3.24 26.90 -4.99
C LYS A 260 -2.61 26.31 -3.71
N LEU A 261 -2.74 27.04 -2.61
CA LEU A 261 -2.20 26.62 -1.31
C LEU A 261 -3.18 25.76 -0.53
N ARG A 262 -4.45 26.19 -0.42
CA ARG A 262 -5.39 25.51 0.46
C ARG A 262 -5.91 24.18 -0.11
N ILE A 263 -5.88 23.94 -1.43
CA ILE A 263 -6.38 22.71 -2.07
C ILE A 263 -5.83 21.44 -1.37
N TRP A 264 -4.60 21.47 -0.91
CA TRP A 264 -3.95 20.34 -0.24
C TRP A 264 -4.62 19.96 1.07
N PHE A 265 -5.17 20.94 1.79
CA PHE A 265 -5.71 20.77 3.14
C PHE A 265 -7.24 20.80 3.18
N MET A 266 -7.87 21.07 2.07
CA MET A 266 -9.34 21.06 1.95
C MET A 266 -9.90 19.63 2.01
N ARG A 267 -11.22 19.53 2.16
CA ARG A 267 -11.90 18.22 2.17
C ARG A 267 -11.61 17.45 0.88
N THR A 268 -11.54 16.14 0.99
CA THR A 268 -11.36 15.23 -0.16
C THR A 268 -12.41 15.52 -1.23
N GLY A 269 -11.95 15.62 -2.49
CA GLY A 269 -12.78 15.98 -3.63
C GLY A 269 -13.09 17.48 -3.79
N TRP A 270 -12.68 18.33 -2.85
CA TRP A 270 -12.77 19.78 -3.03
C TRP A 270 -11.82 20.25 -4.13
N ARG A 271 -12.32 21.10 -5.03
CA ARG A 271 -11.58 21.71 -6.13
C ARG A 271 -11.85 23.21 -6.18
N PRO A 272 -10.90 24.06 -6.63
CA PRO A 272 -11.16 25.47 -6.91
C PRO A 272 -12.37 25.65 -7.83
N ALA A 273 -13.22 26.64 -7.56
CA ALA A 273 -14.48 26.81 -8.26
C ALA A 273 -14.29 27.07 -9.76
N ASP A 274 -13.28 27.88 -10.12
CA ASP A 274 -12.89 28.17 -11.51
C ASP A 274 -12.42 26.90 -12.26
N VAL A 275 -11.66 26.05 -11.59
CA VAL A 275 -11.19 24.77 -12.14
C VAL A 275 -12.35 23.78 -12.26
N ALA A 276 -13.20 23.68 -11.25
CA ALA A 276 -14.36 22.78 -11.28
C ALA A 276 -15.33 23.14 -12.39
N ALA A 277 -15.55 24.42 -12.64
CA ALA A 277 -16.42 24.92 -13.75
C ALA A 277 -15.80 24.64 -15.12
N LYS A 278 -14.48 24.90 -15.29
CA LYS A 278 -13.81 24.75 -16.58
C LYS A 278 -13.44 23.31 -16.94
N TYR A 279 -13.18 22.48 -15.92
CA TYR A 279 -12.75 21.09 -16.04
C TYR A 279 -13.62 20.20 -15.15
N PRO A 280 -14.92 20.01 -15.48
CA PRO A 280 -15.81 19.19 -14.66
C PRO A 280 -15.31 17.74 -14.62
N MET A 281 -15.44 17.11 -13.45
CA MET A 281 -15.18 15.68 -13.28
C MET A 281 -16.52 14.94 -13.27
N ASN A 282 -16.65 13.93 -14.10
CA ASN A 282 -17.84 13.09 -14.11
C ASN A 282 -17.84 12.20 -12.86
N LYS A 283 -18.96 12.15 -12.17
CA LYS A 283 -19.17 11.14 -11.12
C LYS A 283 -19.34 9.78 -11.80
N PRO A 284 -18.68 8.73 -11.31
CA PRO A 284 -18.86 7.40 -11.86
C PRO A 284 -20.31 6.92 -11.65
N ASP A 285 -20.88 6.33 -12.67
CA ASP A 285 -22.14 5.58 -12.55
C ASP A 285 -21.84 4.16 -12.09
N LEU A 286 -22.07 3.88 -10.82
CA LEU A 286 -21.78 2.57 -10.24
C LEU A 286 -22.67 1.45 -10.80
N SER A 287 -23.82 1.76 -11.39
CA SER A 287 -24.66 0.75 -12.06
C SER A 287 -23.99 0.15 -13.29
N GLN A 288 -23.04 0.88 -13.89
CA GLN A 288 -22.25 0.46 -15.05
C GLN A 288 -20.80 0.14 -14.68
N PHE A 289 -20.49 0.00 -13.39
CA PHE A 289 -19.15 -0.25 -12.94
C PHE A 289 -18.59 -1.54 -13.55
N ARG A 290 -17.41 -1.42 -14.13
CA ARG A 290 -16.61 -2.54 -14.62
C ARG A 290 -15.20 -2.41 -14.10
N LYS A 291 -14.69 -3.50 -13.54
CA LYS A 291 -13.31 -3.56 -13.05
C LYS A 291 -12.34 -3.33 -14.21
N PHE A 292 -11.29 -2.54 -13.94
CA PHE A 292 -10.19 -2.38 -14.88
C PHE A 292 -9.50 -3.72 -15.11
N GLU A 293 -9.37 -4.11 -16.37
CA GLU A 293 -8.73 -5.35 -16.75
C GLU A 293 -8.01 -5.20 -18.09
N VAL A 294 -6.83 -5.80 -18.17
CA VAL A 294 -6.05 -5.91 -19.41
C VAL A 294 -5.87 -7.40 -19.69
N PRO A 295 -6.35 -7.88 -20.85
CA PRO A 295 -6.19 -9.28 -21.23
C PRO A 295 -4.71 -9.65 -21.38
N LEU A 296 -4.28 -10.65 -20.62
CA LEU A 296 -2.95 -11.24 -20.72
C LEU A 296 -3.09 -12.75 -20.95
N ASP A 297 -2.26 -13.32 -21.80
CA ASP A 297 -2.22 -14.78 -21.90
C ASP A 297 -1.48 -15.42 -20.72
N GLY A 298 -1.68 -16.73 -20.51
CA GLY A 298 -1.12 -17.44 -19.37
C GLY A 298 0.41 -17.42 -19.31
N ARG A 299 1.11 -17.29 -20.46
CA ARG A 299 2.58 -17.19 -20.49
C ARG A 299 3.07 -15.83 -20.01
N GLN A 300 2.37 -14.76 -20.42
CA GLN A 300 2.66 -13.40 -19.92
C GLN A 300 2.42 -13.33 -18.41
N GLN A 301 1.29 -13.86 -17.94
CA GLN A 301 0.97 -13.90 -16.50
C GLN A 301 2.04 -14.66 -15.71
N LEU A 302 2.45 -15.85 -16.20
CA LEU A 302 3.49 -16.66 -15.56
C LEU A 302 4.83 -15.92 -15.56
N TYR A 303 5.22 -15.29 -16.67
CA TYR A 303 6.46 -14.51 -16.74
C TYR A 303 6.47 -13.40 -15.70
N VAL A 304 5.40 -12.58 -15.66
CA VAL A 304 5.29 -11.47 -14.70
C VAL A 304 5.27 -11.98 -13.26
N ALA A 305 4.56 -13.08 -12.98
CA ALA A 305 4.51 -13.66 -11.64
C ALA A 305 5.90 -14.15 -11.17
N LEU A 306 6.68 -14.80 -12.05
CA LEU A 306 8.03 -15.23 -11.72
C LEU A 306 8.97 -14.03 -11.47
N GLN A 307 8.90 -12.99 -12.31
CA GLN A 307 9.66 -11.76 -12.08
C GLN A 307 9.25 -11.08 -10.77
N PHE A 308 7.96 -11.06 -10.47
CA PHE A 308 7.43 -10.48 -9.23
C PHE A 308 7.96 -11.19 -7.98
N CYS A 309 8.07 -12.54 -7.98
CA CYS A 309 8.69 -13.29 -6.88
C CYS A 309 10.13 -12.84 -6.60
N VAL A 310 10.89 -12.48 -7.64
CA VAL A 310 12.26 -11.95 -7.47
C VAL A 310 12.26 -10.62 -6.70
N TYR A 311 11.28 -9.74 -6.96
CA TYR A 311 11.19 -8.45 -6.24
C TYR A 311 10.67 -8.60 -4.81
N ILE A 312 9.80 -9.58 -4.54
CA ILE A 312 9.47 -9.95 -3.16
C ILE A 312 10.73 -10.42 -2.42
N ALA A 313 11.52 -11.30 -3.03
CA ALA A 313 12.76 -11.80 -2.44
C ALA A 313 13.78 -10.68 -2.22
N LEU A 314 13.97 -9.77 -3.19
CA LEU A 314 14.86 -8.62 -3.05
C LEU A 314 14.39 -7.65 -1.95
N GLY A 315 13.10 -7.34 -1.89
CA GLY A 315 12.51 -6.51 -0.82
C GLY A 315 12.72 -7.14 0.56
N SER A 316 12.47 -8.45 0.69
CA SER A 316 12.70 -9.21 1.93
C SER A 316 14.18 -9.24 2.32
N TYR A 317 15.09 -9.37 1.34
CA TYR A 317 16.53 -9.30 1.55
C TYR A 317 16.94 -7.94 2.13
N LEU A 318 16.48 -6.84 1.53
CA LEU A 318 16.76 -5.48 2.03
C LEU A 318 16.23 -5.27 3.45
N MET A 319 15.01 -5.73 3.74
CA MET A 319 14.43 -5.66 5.09
C MET A 319 15.27 -6.43 6.12
N ASN A 320 15.69 -7.64 5.77
CA ASN A 320 16.43 -8.51 6.69
C ASN A 320 17.83 -7.96 7.02
N LEU A 321 18.46 -7.28 6.09
CA LEU A 321 19.83 -6.75 6.22
C LEU A 321 19.89 -5.25 6.47
N GLU A 322 18.76 -4.57 6.65
CA GLU A 322 18.69 -3.11 6.78
C GLU A 322 19.71 -2.53 7.76
N SER A 323 19.80 -3.12 8.97
CA SER A 323 20.69 -2.62 10.02
C SER A 323 22.20 -2.78 9.70
N SER A 324 22.54 -3.64 8.73
CA SER A 324 23.91 -3.92 8.32
C SER A 324 24.31 -3.28 6.99
N LEU A 325 23.31 -2.80 6.20
CA LEU A 325 23.58 -2.22 4.88
C LEU A 325 23.86 -0.71 4.97
N PRO A 326 24.90 -0.22 4.25
CA PRO A 326 25.11 1.21 4.08
C PRO A 326 23.94 1.88 3.36
N THR A 327 23.71 3.17 3.61
CA THR A 327 22.63 3.94 2.95
C THR A 327 22.66 3.86 1.43
N GLY A 328 23.87 3.88 0.83
CA GLY A 328 24.05 3.73 -0.62
C GLY A 328 23.52 2.38 -1.14
N ALA A 329 23.71 1.30 -0.38
CA ALA A 329 23.19 -0.02 -0.71
C ALA A 329 21.64 -0.05 -0.62
N LEU A 330 21.07 0.54 0.41
CA LEU A 330 19.62 0.66 0.57
C LEU A 330 19.00 1.47 -0.59
N VAL A 331 19.61 2.59 -0.97
CA VAL A 331 19.14 3.42 -2.09
C VAL A 331 19.22 2.65 -3.41
N LEU A 332 20.32 1.95 -3.67
CA LEU A 332 20.48 1.16 -4.90
C LEU A 332 19.46 0.01 -4.94
N GLY A 333 19.31 -0.72 -3.82
CA GLY A 333 18.35 -1.81 -3.68
C GLY A 333 16.92 -1.33 -3.86
N TRP A 334 16.53 -0.25 -3.19
CA TRP A 334 15.24 0.41 -3.37
C TRP A 334 14.99 0.82 -4.84
N SER A 335 15.98 1.42 -5.48
CA SER A 335 15.88 1.85 -6.89
C SER A 335 15.66 0.65 -7.82
N ALA A 336 16.35 -0.47 -7.57
CA ALA A 336 16.16 -1.71 -8.33
C ALA A 336 14.75 -2.28 -8.14
N VAL A 337 14.22 -2.29 -6.90
CA VAL A 337 12.85 -2.71 -6.60
C VAL A 337 11.85 -1.78 -7.29
N ALA A 338 11.97 -0.47 -7.12
CA ALA A 338 11.04 0.51 -7.70
C ALA A 338 10.99 0.43 -9.23
N LEU A 339 12.17 0.37 -9.89
CA LEU A 339 12.26 0.21 -11.34
C LEU A 339 11.64 -1.11 -11.79
N GLY A 340 11.96 -2.20 -11.09
CA GLY A 340 11.44 -3.51 -11.45
C GLY A 340 9.92 -3.59 -11.34
N LEU A 341 9.36 -3.14 -10.24
CA LEU A 341 7.90 -3.13 -10.03
C LEU A 341 7.19 -2.19 -11.02
N PHE A 342 7.82 -1.05 -11.37
CA PHE A 342 7.33 -0.17 -12.43
C PHE A 342 7.24 -0.92 -13.77
N VAL A 343 8.32 -1.61 -14.15
CA VAL A 343 8.38 -2.35 -15.42
C VAL A 343 7.36 -3.48 -15.46
N LEU A 344 7.17 -4.20 -14.34
CA LEU A 344 6.14 -5.23 -14.23
C LEU A 344 4.73 -4.65 -14.37
N GLY A 345 4.46 -3.49 -13.78
CA GLY A 345 3.19 -2.79 -13.97
C GLY A 345 2.92 -2.47 -15.44
N VAL A 346 3.93 -1.98 -16.16
CA VAL A 346 3.85 -1.72 -17.60
C VAL A 346 3.60 -3.00 -18.41
N ALA A 347 4.23 -4.10 -18.01
CA ALA A 347 4.03 -5.41 -18.65
C ALA A 347 2.61 -5.95 -18.41
N LEU A 348 2.06 -5.78 -17.20
CA LEU A 348 0.67 -6.12 -16.88
C LEU A 348 -0.35 -5.28 -17.65
N GLU A 349 0.01 -4.04 -18.03
CA GLU A 349 -0.82 -3.18 -18.89
C GLU A 349 -0.65 -3.48 -20.39
N ASN A 350 0.18 -4.43 -20.75
CA ASN A 350 0.48 -4.82 -22.14
C ASN A 350 0.80 -3.61 -23.06
N ARG A 351 1.55 -2.62 -22.52
CA ARG A 351 1.90 -1.41 -23.27
C ARG A 351 2.83 -1.74 -24.44
N PRO A 352 2.74 -1.04 -25.58
CA PRO A 352 3.57 -1.32 -26.77
C PRO A 352 5.08 -1.26 -26.51
N TRP A 353 5.49 -0.52 -25.50
CA TRP A 353 6.90 -0.36 -25.11
C TRP A 353 7.34 -1.27 -23.95
N ALA A 354 6.44 -2.14 -23.43
CA ALA A 354 6.73 -3.04 -22.32
C ALA A 354 7.93 -3.95 -22.59
N LEU A 355 7.98 -4.55 -23.79
CA LEU A 355 9.08 -5.41 -24.21
C LEU A 355 10.44 -4.65 -24.21
N LYS A 356 10.49 -3.43 -24.75
CA LYS A 356 11.71 -2.61 -24.78
C LYS A 356 12.18 -2.26 -23.38
N LEU A 357 11.24 -1.88 -22.52
CA LEU A 357 11.54 -1.51 -21.15
C LEU A 357 12.04 -2.70 -20.33
N GLU A 358 11.44 -3.87 -20.51
CA GLU A 358 11.87 -5.10 -19.85
C GLU A 358 13.28 -5.51 -20.28
N LEU A 359 13.60 -5.40 -21.58
CA LEU A 359 14.98 -5.62 -22.07
C LEU A 359 15.97 -4.64 -21.45
N LEU A 360 15.61 -3.36 -21.33
CA LEU A 360 16.47 -2.35 -20.67
C LEU A 360 16.65 -2.69 -19.19
N ARG A 361 15.60 -3.13 -18.49
CA ARG A 361 15.68 -3.58 -17.10
C ARG A 361 16.63 -4.78 -16.95
N LEU A 362 16.51 -5.78 -17.81
CA LEU A 362 17.42 -6.94 -17.79
C LEU A 362 18.85 -6.54 -18.10
N ALA A 363 19.06 -5.64 -19.07
CA ALA A 363 20.38 -5.11 -19.40
C ALA A 363 20.98 -4.30 -18.24
N SER A 364 20.18 -3.60 -17.44
CA SER A 364 20.66 -2.85 -16.27
C SER A 364 21.25 -3.73 -15.16
N ASN A 365 21.00 -5.04 -15.18
CA ASN A 365 21.64 -5.98 -14.27
C ASN A 365 23.17 -6.12 -14.56
N VAL A 366 23.63 -5.83 -15.78
CA VAL A 366 25.06 -5.90 -16.11
C VAL A 366 25.86 -4.88 -15.30
N PRO A 367 25.54 -3.57 -15.29
CA PRO A 367 26.25 -2.64 -14.42
C PRO A 367 26.01 -2.90 -12.92
N LEU A 368 24.86 -3.50 -12.52
CA LEU A 368 24.61 -3.86 -11.12
C LEU A 368 25.61 -4.88 -10.58
N VAL A 369 26.17 -5.76 -11.42
CA VAL A 369 27.25 -6.70 -11.04
C VAL A 369 28.42 -5.96 -10.40
N TRP A 370 28.74 -4.77 -10.90
CA TRP A 370 29.87 -3.94 -10.44
C TRP A 370 29.46 -2.92 -9.36
N LEU A 371 28.30 -2.28 -9.54
CA LEU A 371 27.85 -1.22 -8.64
C LEU A 371 27.43 -1.73 -7.26
N ALA A 372 26.78 -2.89 -7.19
CA ALA A 372 26.26 -3.39 -5.94
C ALA A 372 27.34 -3.74 -4.90
N PRO A 373 28.46 -4.38 -5.27
CA PRO A 373 29.58 -4.55 -4.35
C PRO A 373 30.24 -3.24 -3.91
N LEU A 374 30.35 -2.24 -4.83
CA LEU A 374 30.94 -0.94 -4.51
C LEU A 374 30.18 -0.19 -3.41
N VAL A 375 28.85 -0.33 -3.36
CA VAL A 375 28.01 0.28 -2.32
C VAL A 375 27.72 -0.65 -1.14
N GLY A 376 28.26 -1.89 -1.18
CA GLY A 376 28.08 -2.87 -0.09
C GLY A 376 26.70 -3.55 -0.07
N LEU A 377 25.97 -3.59 -1.20
CA LEU A 377 24.65 -4.24 -1.27
C LEU A 377 24.79 -5.77 -1.18
N TRP A 378 25.79 -6.35 -1.83
CA TRP A 378 26.22 -7.74 -1.66
C TRP A 378 27.73 -7.88 -1.88
N PRO A 379 28.35 -8.98 -1.41
CA PRO A 379 29.80 -9.16 -1.57
C PRO A 379 30.17 -9.37 -3.05
N ALA A 380 31.33 -8.86 -3.44
CA ALA A 380 31.94 -9.16 -4.74
C ALA A 380 32.32 -10.64 -4.78
N SER A 381 31.48 -11.48 -5.37
CA SER A 381 31.70 -12.90 -5.48
C SER A 381 31.28 -13.46 -6.83
N ALA A 382 32.00 -14.47 -7.30
CA ALA A 382 31.63 -15.17 -8.54
C ALA A 382 30.19 -15.71 -8.49
N ALA A 383 29.73 -16.18 -7.32
CA ALA A 383 28.37 -16.69 -7.14
C ALA A 383 27.32 -15.61 -7.35
N ALA A 384 27.50 -14.39 -6.81
CA ALA A 384 26.58 -13.27 -7.01
C ALA A 384 26.54 -12.85 -8.50
N TRP A 385 27.67 -12.81 -9.16
CA TRP A 385 27.77 -12.48 -10.60
C TRP A 385 27.09 -13.53 -11.47
N VAL A 386 27.41 -14.82 -11.24
CA VAL A 386 26.77 -15.92 -11.97
C VAL A 386 25.27 -15.93 -11.72
N GLY A 387 24.85 -15.72 -10.48
CA GLY A 387 23.42 -15.67 -10.13
C GLY A 387 22.67 -14.57 -10.89
N LEU A 388 23.18 -13.33 -10.88
CA LEU A 388 22.55 -12.19 -11.56
C LEU A 388 22.54 -12.33 -13.08
N LEU A 389 23.63 -12.81 -13.66
CA LEU A 389 23.74 -13.04 -15.11
C LEU A 389 22.85 -14.21 -15.55
N SER A 390 22.78 -15.30 -14.77
CA SER A 390 21.89 -16.43 -15.02
C SER A 390 20.43 -16.00 -14.94
N TYR A 391 20.07 -15.21 -13.92
CA TYR A 391 18.73 -14.62 -13.82
C TYR A 391 18.39 -13.79 -15.07
N SER A 392 19.31 -12.94 -15.53
CA SER A 392 19.07 -12.08 -16.70
C SER A 392 18.92 -12.92 -17.98
N LEU A 393 19.73 -13.95 -18.14
CA LEU A 393 19.64 -14.87 -19.29
C LEU A 393 18.33 -15.65 -19.29
N LEU A 394 17.98 -16.30 -18.17
CA LEU A 394 16.74 -17.07 -18.05
C LEU A 394 15.50 -16.19 -18.24
N SER A 395 15.52 -14.97 -17.68
CA SER A 395 14.46 -13.99 -17.87
C SER A 395 14.37 -13.54 -19.34
N GLY A 396 15.49 -13.35 -20.01
CA GLY A 396 15.56 -13.03 -21.45
C GLY A 396 14.97 -14.14 -22.30
N ILE A 397 15.25 -15.41 -21.98
CA ILE A 397 14.66 -16.57 -22.67
C ILE A 397 13.14 -16.58 -22.43
N GLY A 398 12.68 -16.42 -21.19
CA GLY A 398 11.25 -16.36 -20.86
C GLY A 398 10.54 -15.23 -21.62
N LEU A 399 11.15 -14.04 -21.65
CA LEU A 399 10.63 -12.89 -22.39
C LEU A 399 10.56 -13.16 -23.89
N TYR A 400 11.57 -13.80 -24.46
CA TYR A 400 11.58 -14.21 -25.87
C TYR A 400 10.43 -15.17 -26.20
N CYS A 401 10.11 -16.11 -25.31
CA CYS A 401 8.98 -17.02 -25.45
C CYS A 401 7.61 -16.30 -25.42
N CYS A 402 7.54 -15.12 -24.79
CA CYS A 402 6.32 -14.31 -24.66
C CYS A 402 6.27 -13.13 -25.65
N ARG A 403 7.36 -12.81 -26.37
CA ARG A 403 7.53 -11.54 -27.12
C ARG A 403 6.39 -11.21 -28.10
N ASN A 404 5.89 -12.20 -28.84
CA ASN A 404 4.86 -12.01 -29.86
C ASN A 404 3.48 -11.63 -29.25
N ARG A 405 3.34 -11.73 -27.92
CA ARG A 405 2.13 -11.41 -27.20
C ARG A 405 2.13 -9.97 -26.68
N PHE A 406 3.30 -9.42 -26.34
CA PHE A 406 3.46 -8.00 -25.98
C PHE A 406 3.32 -7.04 -27.16
N THR A 407 3.24 -7.52 -28.38
CA THR A 407 3.17 -6.72 -29.60
C THR A 407 1.81 -6.73 -30.31
N ARG A 408 0.86 -7.61 -29.93
CA ARG A 408 -0.38 -7.85 -30.67
C ARG A 408 -1.53 -6.86 -30.44
N LEU A 409 -1.43 -5.94 -29.47
CA LEU A 409 -2.49 -4.96 -29.20
C LEU A 409 -2.17 -3.54 -29.75
N ALA A 410 -1.20 -3.41 -30.64
CA ALA A 410 -0.87 -2.16 -31.31
C ALA A 410 -1.52 -2.03 -32.71
N SER A 411 -2.42 -2.95 -33.07
CA SER A 411 -3.16 -2.91 -34.36
C SER A 411 -4.65 -2.82 -34.14
#